data_1bbb732a7810a29de029ca7b45953060
#
_entry.id   1bbb732a7810a29de029ca7b45953060
#
_cell.length_a   1.000
_cell.length_b   1.000
_cell.length_c   1.000
_cell.angle_alpha   90.00
_cell.angle_beta   90.00
_cell.angle_gamma   90.00
#
_symmetry.space_group_name_H-M   'P 1'
#
loop_
_entity.id
_entity.type
_entity.pdbx_description
1 polymer ?
#
loop_
_entity_poly.entity_id
_entity_poly.type
_entity_poly.pdbx_seq_one_letter_code
_entity_poly.pdbx_strand_id
1 'polypeptide(L)'
;TKTLLEGGLAIEPQHAALIYGFFTGFVYFTPLIGGWIADTFLGQRKCITIGGITMMVGQFVLFAINTHAGLYLGLFLLIIGNGFFKPNISTLVGHLYDEKDPRRDAAFSIFYMGINLGAFLAPLVIGFLAEDLFTTRDASGAIMTFGYKYGFLASGVGMLLGQLVFNSSAKKYLGEIGLHPVNGKKKEGADGPEIKAPLTKEEKDRNTVIFVFFAFAIFFWAGFEQ
;
A
#
# COMPACT_ATOMS: atom_id res chain seq x y z
N THR A 1 4.92 15.16 -17.31
CA THR A 1 4.50 15.68 -18.64
C THR A 1 5.59 15.56 -19.72
N LYS A 2 6.48 14.59 -19.59
CA LYS A 2 7.47 14.30 -20.62
C LYS A 2 6.78 13.77 -21.87
N THR A 3 7.30 14.14 -23.06
CA THR A 3 6.77 13.67 -24.32
C THR A 3 6.99 12.15 -24.53
N LEU A 4 6.29 11.56 -25.50
CA LEU A 4 6.50 10.15 -25.84
C LEU A 4 7.95 9.87 -26.29
N LEU A 5 8.60 10.84 -26.94
CA LEU A 5 10.00 10.77 -27.32
C LEU A 5 10.94 10.76 -26.11
N GLU A 6 10.55 11.44 -25.03
CA GLU A 6 11.32 11.50 -23.80
C GLU A 6 10.98 10.36 -22.81
N GLY A 7 10.19 9.38 -23.23
CA GLY A 7 9.78 8.22 -22.41
C GLY A 7 8.59 8.50 -21.47
N GLY A 8 7.89 9.63 -21.65
CA GLY A 8 6.66 9.95 -20.97
C GLY A 8 5.41 9.61 -21.79
N LEU A 9 4.22 9.94 -21.27
CA LEU A 9 2.94 9.74 -21.96
C LEU A 9 2.36 11.06 -22.51
N ALA A 10 3.10 12.14 -22.49
CA ALA A 10 2.68 13.48 -22.94
C ALA A 10 1.35 13.97 -22.32
N ILE A 11 1.08 13.57 -21.06
CA ILE A 11 -0.13 13.98 -20.34
C ILE A 11 0.00 15.46 -19.96
N GLU A 12 -1.04 16.23 -20.24
CA GLU A 12 -1.12 17.63 -19.84
C GLU A 12 -0.98 17.80 -18.31
N PRO A 13 -0.25 18.82 -17.82
CA PRO A 13 0.00 19.01 -16.38
C PRO A 13 -1.26 18.97 -15.51
N GLN A 14 -2.34 19.59 -15.98
CA GLN A 14 -3.61 19.59 -15.24
C GLN A 14 -4.23 18.19 -15.14
N HIS A 15 -4.23 17.41 -16.22
CA HIS A 15 -4.70 16.04 -16.21
C HIS A 15 -3.79 15.13 -15.36
N ALA A 16 -2.47 15.33 -15.40
CA ALA A 16 -1.54 14.59 -14.56
C ALA A 16 -1.81 14.85 -13.06
N ALA A 17 -2.07 16.10 -12.69
CA ALA A 17 -2.43 16.46 -11.31
C ALA A 17 -3.76 15.82 -10.88
N LEU A 18 -4.77 15.77 -11.75
CA LEU A 18 -6.04 15.10 -11.47
C LEU A 18 -5.85 13.59 -11.28
N ILE A 19 -5.08 12.93 -12.17
CA ILE A 19 -4.78 11.50 -12.05
C ILE A 19 -4.08 11.21 -10.72
N TYR A 20 -3.08 12.04 -10.36
CA TYR A 20 -2.36 11.91 -9.10
C TYR A 20 -3.29 12.11 -7.89
N GLY A 21 -4.13 13.13 -7.90
CA GLY A 21 -5.09 13.41 -6.84
C GLY A 21 -6.10 12.28 -6.63
N PHE A 22 -6.69 11.75 -7.71
CA PHE A 22 -7.59 10.60 -7.64
C PHE A 22 -6.86 9.34 -7.16
N PHE A 23 -5.67 9.06 -7.70
CA PHE A 23 -4.86 7.93 -7.27
C PHE A 23 -4.58 7.98 -5.76
N THR A 24 -4.07 9.11 -5.27
CA THR A 24 -3.76 9.31 -3.86
C THR A 24 -5.01 9.17 -2.99
N GLY A 25 -6.12 9.82 -3.39
CA GLY A 25 -7.38 9.71 -2.66
C GLY A 25 -7.86 8.27 -2.51
N PHE A 26 -7.85 7.49 -3.58
CA PHE A 26 -8.27 6.09 -3.54
C PHE A 26 -7.28 5.19 -2.79
N VAL A 27 -5.97 5.47 -2.84
CA VAL A 27 -4.95 4.75 -2.05
C VAL A 27 -5.20 4.90 -0.54
N TYR A 28 -5.73 6.04 -0.09
CA TYR A 28 -6.10 6.23 1.31
C TYR A 28 -7.51 5.71 1.65
N PHE A 29 -8.42 5.64 0.69
CA PHE A 29 -9.78 5.17 0.91
C PHE A 29 -9.89 3.63 0.91
N THR A 30 -9.26 2.95 -0.04
CA THR A 30 -9.37 1.49 -0.22
C THR A 30 -8.91 0.64 0.98
N PRO A 31 -7.96 1.08 1.84
CA PRO A 31 -7.62 0.38 3.08
C PRO A 31 -8.79 0.11 4.03
N LEU A 32 -9.79 0.98 4.04
CA LEU A 32 -11.00 0.76 4.86
C LEU A 32 -11.75 -0.50 4.40
N ILE A 33 -11.88 -0.67 3.08
CA ILE A 33 -12.56 -1.82 2.48
C ILE A 33 -11.71 -3.08 2.66
N GLY A 34 -10.39 -2.99 2.39
CA GLY A 34 -9.49 -4.13 2.48
C GLY A 34 -9.30 -4.65 3.90
N GLY A 35 -9.26 -3.77 4.90
CA GLY A 35 -9.27 -4.15 6.31
C GLY A 35 -10.57 -4.88 6.70
N TRP A 36 -11.72 -4.31 6.33
CA TRP A 36 -13.01 -4.94 6.58
C TRP A 36 -13.14 -6.34 5.94
N ILE A 37 -12.67 -6.51 4.70
CA ILE A 37 -12.66 -7.81 4.01
C ILE A 37 -11.76 -8.81 4.75
N ALA A 38 -10.60 -8.37 5.23
CA ALA A 38 -9.68 -9.23 5.97
C ALA A 38 -10.29 -9.70 7.29
N ASP A 39 -10.91 -8.80 8.04
CA ASP A 39 -11.47 -9.10 9.35
C ASP A 39 -12.73 -9.98 9.25
N THR A 40 -13.48 -9.87 8.13
CA THR A 40 -14.76 -10.56 7.98
C THR A 40 -14.66 -11.88 7.22
N PHE A 41 -13.80 -11.95 6.16
CA PHE A 41 -13.86 -13.06 5.21
C PHE A 41 -12.55 -13.81 5.02
N LEU A 42 -11.41 -13.12 4.88
CA LEU A 42 -10.19 -13.72 4.36
C LEU A 42 -9.08 -13.97 5.40
N GLY A 43 -8.99 -13.13 6.42
CA GLY A 43 -7.83 -13.04 7.31
C GLY A 43 -6.70 -12.18 6.70
N GLN A 44 -5.87 -11.60 7.57
CA GLN A 44 -4.86 -10.62 7.19
C GLN A 44 -3.79 -11.19 6.25
N ARG A 45 -3.32 -12.43 6.48
CA ARG A 45 -2.26 -13.05 5.66
C ARG A 45 -2.66 -13.21 4.20
N LYS A 46 -3.89 -13.67 3.94
CA LYS A 46 -4.41 -13.81 2.56
C LYS A 46 -4.54 -12.45 1.90
N CYS A 47 -5.05 -11.45 2.63
CA CYS A 47 -5.19 -10.10 2.11
C CYS A 47 -3.82 -9.47 1.79
N ILE A 48 -2.79 -9.66 2.63
CA ILE A 48 -1.42 -9.20 2.36
C ILE A 48 -0.88 -9.86 1.07
N THR A 49 -1.10 -11.17 0.92
CA THR A 49 -0.62 -11.89 -0.27
C THR A 49 -1.35 -11.44 -1.53
N ILE A 50 -2.68 -11.35 -1.50
CA ILE A 50 -3.49 -10.88 -2.64
C ILE A 50 -3.09 -9.43 -2.99
N GLY A 51 -3.02 -8.56 -1.99
CA GLY A 51 -2.66 -7.15 -2.18
C GLY A 51 -1.26 -6.99 -2.77
N GLY A 52 -0.28 -7.70 -2.24
CA GLY A 52 1.09 -7.65 -2.73
C GLY A 52 1.25 -8.18 -4.15
N ILE A 53 0.59 -9.29 -4.49
CA ILE A 53 0.58 -9.82 -5.86
C ILE A 53 -0.12 -8.84 -6.81
N THR A 54 -1.24 -8.25 -6.42
CA THR A 54 -1.97 -7.28 -7.24
C THR A 54 -1.12 -6.03 -7.50
N MET A 55 -0.44 -5.49 -6.47
CA MET A 55 0.49 -4.37 -6.66
C MET A 55 1.67 -4.75 -7.56
N MET A 56 2.25 -5.92 -7.39
CA MET A 56 3.34 -6.44 -8.23
C MET A 56 2.92 -6.50 -9.70
N VAL A 57 1.74 -7.05 -10.01
CA VAL A 57 1.18 -7.09 -11.36
C VAL A 57 0.96 -5.67 -11.89
N GLY A 58 0.44 -4.75 -11.06
CA GLY A 58 0.29 -3.34 -11.42
C GLY A 58 1.61 -2.69 -11.84
N GLN A 59 2.70 -2.94 -11.11
CA GLN A 59 4.03 -2.44 -11.45
C GLN A 59 4.55 -3.03 -12.79
N PHE A 60 4.32 -4.32 -13.04
CA PHE A 60 4.71 -4.92 -14.30
C PHE A 60 3.86 -4.43 -15.49
N VAL A 61 2.58 -4.12 -15.27
CA VAL A 61 1.73 -3.48 -16.29
C VAL A 61 2.26 -2.09 -16.63
N LEU A 62 2.62 -1.28 -15.63
CA LEU A 62 3.23 0.04 -15.84
C LEU A 62 4.58 -0.04 -16.57
N PHE A 63 5.36 -1.08 -16.33
CA PHE A 63 6.61 -1.34 -17.05
C PHE A 63 6.37 -1.75 -18.50
N ALA A 64 5.44 -2.71 -18.74
CA ALA A 64 5.29 -3.38 -20.03
C ALA A 64 4.40 -2.61 -21.02
N ILE A 65 3.40 -1.87 -20.53
CA ILE A 65 2.39 -1.22 -21.36
C ILE A 65 2.52 0.30 -21.24
N ASN A 66 3.38 0.88 -22.07
CA ASN A 66 3.60 2.33 -22.12
C ASN A 66 2.52 3.06 -22.91
N THR A 67 1.27 3.00 -22.41
CA THR A 67 0.10 3.67 -22.98
C THR A 67 -0.77 4.27 -21.87
N HIS A 68 -1.68 5.18 -22.21
CA HIS A 68 -2.65 5.69 -21.25
C HIS A 68 -3.49 4.57 -20.61
N ALA A 69 -3.89 3.57 -21.40
CA ALA A 69 -4.63 2.40 -20.86
C ALA A 69 -3.77 1.60 -19.86
N GLY A 70 -2.49 1.40 -20.17
CA GLY A 70 -1.53 0.74 -19.26
C GLY A 70 -1.34 1.53 -17.96
N LEU A 71 -1.25 2.86 -18.05
CA LEU A 71 -1.17 3.73 -16.88
C LEU A 71 -2.41 3.55 -15.99
N TYR A 72 -3.62 3.72 -16.54
CA TYR A 72 -4.85 3.60 -15.74
C TYR A 72 -5.03 2.21 -15.14
N LEU A 73 -4.74 1.15 -15.91
CA LEU A 73 -4.82 -0.23 -15.41
C LEU A 73 -3.80 -0.47 -14.29
N GLY A 74 -2.56 -0.03 -14.47
CA GLY A 74 -1.52 -0.17 -13.46
C GLY A 74 -1.86 0.57 -12.17
N LEU A 75 -2.29 1.84 -12.27
CA LEU A 75 -2.73 2.62 -11.11
C LEU A 75 -3.93 1.99 -10.41
N PHE A 76 -4.90 1.48 -11.15
CA PHE A 76 -6.06 0.78 -10.59
C PHE A 76 -5.64 -0.47 -9.80
N LEU A 77 -4.73 -1.28 -10.34
CA LEU A 77 -4.19 -2.45 -9.63
C LEU A 77 -3.41 -2.04 -8.38
N LEU A 78 -2.65 -0.95 -8.42
CA LEU A 78 -1.95 -0.42 -7.25
C LEU A 78 -2.92 0.05 -6.16
N ILE A 79 -4.01 0.73 -6.52
CA ILE A 79 -5.06 1.17 -5.59
C ILE A 79 -5.67 -0.04 -4.87
N ILE A 80 -6.11 -1.05 -5.63
CA ILE A 80 -6.72 -2.26 -5.06
C ILE A 80 -5.70 -3.01 -4.20
N GLY A 81 -4.52 -3.25 -4.73
CA GLY A 81 -3.47 -3.97 -4.01
C GLY A 81 -3.07 -3.30 -2.71
N ASN A 82 -2.89 -1.97 -2.71
CA ASN A 82 -2.60 -1.20 -1.50
C ASN A 82 -3.75 -1.29 -0.48
N GLY A 83 -4.98 -1.26 -0.94
CA GLY A 83 -6.15 -1.42 -0.08
C GLY A 83 -6.14 -2.72 0.70
N PHE A 84 -5.77 -3.83 0.07
CA PHE A 84 -5.61 -5.12 0.74
C PHE A 84 -4.32 -5.24 1.57
N PHE A 85 -3.22 -4.63 1.14
CA PHE A 85 -1.91 -4.82 1.75
C PHE A 85 -1.71 -3.96 2.99
N LYS A 86 -1.86 -2.64 2.85
CA LYS A 86 -1.44 -1.65 3.86
C LYS A 86 -2.11 -1.81 5.22
N PRO A 87 -3.44 -1.93 5.35
CA PRO A 87 -4.07 -2.08 6.67
C PRO A 87 -3.69 -3.40 7.33
N ASN A 88 -3.60 -4.45 6.55
CA ASN A 88 -3.43 -5.81 7.05
C ASN A 88 -2.01 -6.12 7.52
N ILE A 89 -0.97 -5.55 6.86
CA ILE A 89 0.40 -5.74 7.31
C ILE A 89 0.64 -5.05 8.66
N SER A 90 0.10 -3.85 8.86
CA SER A 90 0.21 -3.12 10.14
C SER A 90 -0.54 -3.84 11.26
N THR A 91 -1.75 -4.31 10.99
CA THR A 91 -2.55 -5.09 11.96
C THR A 91 -1.85 -6.41 12.31
N LEU A 92 -1.26 -7.09 11.33
CA LEU A 92 -0.52 -8.33 11.55
C LEU A 92 0.67 -8.13 12.49
N VAL A 93 1.43 -7.03 12.35
CA VAL A 93 2.51 -6.68 13.28
C VAL A 93 1.97 -6.51 14.71
N GLY A 94 0.82 -5.86 14.85
CA GLY A 94 0.15 -5.71 16.14
C GLY A 94 -0.28 -7.03 16.80
N HIS A 95 -0.59 -8.05 15.99
CA HIS A 95 -0.99 -9.37 16.48
C HIS A 95 0.19 -10.31 16.83
N LEU A 96 1.45 -9.91 16.57
CA LEU A 96 2.63 -10.69 16.94
C LEU A 96 2.88 -10.73 18.45
N TYR A 97 2.34 -9.76 19.17
CA TYR A 97 2.52 -9.59 20.61
C TYR A 97 1.19 -9.30 21.29
N ASP A 98 1.02 -9.79 22.52
CA ASP A 98 -0.13 -9.44 23.33
C ASP A 98 -0.20 -7.93 23.60
N GLU A 99 -1.40 -7.40 23.82
CA GLU A 99 -1.62 -5.95 24.02
C GLU A 99 -0.79 -5.35 25.17
N LYS A 100 -0.48 -6.13 26.19
CA LYS A 100 0.30 -5.72 27.36
C LYS A 100 1.78 -6.05 27.27
N ASP A 101 2.24 -6.67 26.16
CA ASP A 101 3.65 -7.03 25.98
C ASP A 101 4.47 -5.78 25.61
N PRO A 102 5.47 -5.38 26.42
CA PRO A 102 6.29 -4.18 26.14
C PRO A 102 7.10 -4.29 24.84
N ARG A 103 7.28 -5.48 24.29
CA ARG A 103 7.97 -5.70 23.01
C ARG A 103 7.13 -5.27 21.80
N ARG A 104 5.81 -5.09 21.98
CA ARG A 104 4.91 -4.65 20.91
C ARG A 104 5.31 -3.29 20.34
N ASP A 105 5.65 -2.33 21.18
CA ASP A 105 6.09 -0.99 20.76
C ASP A 105 7.42 -1.04 20.01
N ALA A 106 8.35 -1.90 20.48
CA ALA A 106 9.62 -2.12 19.79
C ALA A 106 9.40 -2.76 18.40
N ALA A 107 8.46 -3.70 18.26
CA ALA A 107 8.11 -4.30 16.97
C ALA A 107 7.56 -3.27 15.97
N PHE A 108 6.67 -2.39 16.42
CA PHE A 108 6.20 -1.28 15.58
C PHE A 108 7.33 -0.32 15.21
N SER A 109 8.24 -0.01 16.14
CA SER A 109 9.40 0.85 15.87
C SER A 109 10.29 0.25 14.76
N ILE A 110 10.60 -1.05 14.84
CA ILE A 110 11.36 -1.76 13.81
C ILE A 110 10.60 -1.78 12.48
N PHE A 111 9.30 -2.02 12.49
CA PHE A 111 8.46 -2.03 11.29
C PHE A 111 8.46 -0.65 10.59
N TYR A 112 8.28 0.44 11.34
CA TYR A 112 8.34 1.80 10.80
C TYR A 112 9.74 2.19 10.34
N MET A 113 10.79 1.74 11.02
CA MET A 113 12.17 1.92 10.56
C MET A 113 12.37 1.27 9.18
N GLY A 114 11.84 0.07 8.96
CA GLY A 114 11.88 -0.59 7.65
C GLY A 114 11.15 0.21 6.57
N ILE A 115 9.97 0.76 6.88
CA ILE A 115 9.21 1.63 5.96
C ILE A 115 10.02 2.87 5.59
N ASN A 116 10.60 3.57 6.59
CA ASN A 116 11.39 4.79 6.37
C ASN A 116 12.68 4.51 5.59
N LEU A 117 13.35 3.39 5.86
CA LEU A 117 14.51 2.98 5.09
C LEU A 117 14.15 2.70 3.63
N GLY A 118 13.01 2.03 3.39
CA GLY A 118 12.47 1.84 2.04
C GLY A 118 12.15 3.16 1.34
N ALA A 119 11.50 4.09 2.03
CA ALA A 119 11.17 5.41 1.51
C ALA A 119 12.42 6.25 1.18
N PHE A 120 13.50 6.07 1.92
CA PHE A 120 14.78 6.71 1.65
C PHE A 120 15.51 6.08 0.45
N LEU A 121 15.58 4.74 0.39
CA LEU A 121 16.34 4.04 -0.65
C LEU A 121 15.62 4.01 -2.00
N ALA A 122 14.29 3.92 -2.03
CA ALA A 122 13.53 3.76 -3.27
C ALA A 122 13.76 4.91 -4.27
N PRO A 123 13.70 6.20 -3.89
CA PRO A 123 13.97 7.31 -4.81
C PRO A 123 15.40 7.27 -5.37
N LEU A 124 16.39 6.88 -4.57
CA LEU A 124 17.77 6.76 -5.02
C LEU A 124 17.94 5.68 -6.09
N VAL A 125 17.37 4.49 -5.83
CA VAL A 125 17.44 3.37 -6.78
C VAL A 125 16.65 3.70 -8.06
N ILE A 126 15.44 4.23 -7.92
CA ILE A 126 14.57 4.55 -9.05
C ILE A 126 15.16 5.70 -9.87
N GLY A 127 15.68 6.75 -9.22
CA GLY A 127 16.35 7.86 -9.88
C GLY A 127 17.57 7.39 -10.69
N PHE A 128 18.45 6.60 -10.08
CA PHE A 128 19.60 6.02 -10.77
C PHE A 128 19.19 5.17 -11.99
N LEU A 129 18.16 4.32 -11.86
CA LEU A 129 17.70 3.50 -12.97
C LEU A 129 17.04 4.33 -14.07
N ALA A 130 16.19 5.31 -13.70
CA ALA A 130 15.37 6.06 -14.63
C ALA A 130 16.12 7.21 -15.33
N GLU A 131 17.07 7.84 -14.64
CA GLU A 131 17.71 9.08 -15.10
C GLU A 131 19.18 8.88 -15.52
N ASP A 132 19.84 7.81 -15.03
CA ASP A 132 21.22 7.52 -15.35
C ASP A 132 21.38 6.26 -16.21
N LEU A 133 21.06 5.08 -15.63
CA LEU A 133 21.43 3.79 -16.22
C LEU A 133 20.67 3.46 -17.51
N PHE A 134 19.37 3.72 -17.57
CA PHE A 134 18.50 3.41 -18.70
C PHE A 134 18.06 4.65 -19.49
N THR A 135 18.73 5.77 -19.28
CA THR A 135 18.54 6.99 -20.05
C THR A 135 19.38 6.95 -21.32
N THR A 136 18.76 7.21 -22.47
CA THR A 136 19.48 7.35 -23.73
C THR A 136 19.86 8.79 -23.96
N ARG A 137 21.09 9.01 -24.45
CA ARG A 137 21.64 10.33 -24.73
C ARG A 137 22.09 10.39 -26.21
N ASP A 138 22.03 11.58 -26.79
CA ASP A 138 22.56 11.81 -28.13
C ASP A 138 24.11 12.01 -28.09
N ALA A 139 24.69 12.24 -29.27
CA ALA A 139 26.13 12.45 -29.41
C ALA A 139 26.64 13.73 -28.69
N SER A 140 25.75 14.67 -28.41
CA SER A 140 26.07 15.90 -27.64
C SER A 140 25.92 15.72 -26.12
N GLY A 141 25.43 14.55 -25.66
CA GLY A 141 25.14 14.25 -24.26
C GLY A 141 23.75 14.68 -23.81
N ALA A 142 22.92 15.25 -24.68
CA ALA A 142 21.56 15.62 -24.32
C ALA A 142 20.67 14.37 -24.18
N ILE A 143 19.75 14.41 -23.18
CA ILE A 143 18.85 13.30 -22.88
C ILE A 143 17.81 13.18 -23.99
N MET A 144 17.76 12.01 -24.65
CA MET A 144 16.74 11.66 -25.64
C MET A 144 15.52 11.00 -24.98
N THR A 145 15.75 9.97 -24.15
CA THR A 145 14.67 9.27 -23.46
C THR A 145 15.06 8.94 -22.03
N PHE A 146 14.09 9.04 -21.11
CA PHE A 146 14.26 8.62 -19.72
C PHE A 146 13.83 7.17 -19.53
N GLY A 147 14.48 6.48 -18.62
CA GLY A 147 14.20 5.08 -18.30
C GLY A 147 13.10 4.88 -17.23
N TYR A 148 12.08 5.75 -17.13
CA TYR A 148 11.06 5.69 -16.05
C TYR A 148 10.39 4.33 -15.89
N LYS A 149 10.16 3.60 -16.99
CA LYS A 149 9.58 2.25 -16.95
C LYS A 149 10.42 1.27 -16.12
N TYR A 150 11.73 1.43 -16.08
CA TYR A 150 12.61 0.56 -15.29
C TYR A 150 12.50 0.81 -13.78
N GLY A 151 12.04 1.99 -13.37
CA GLY A 151 11.64 2.26 -11.98
C GLY A 151 10.45 1.39 -11.56
N PHE A 152 9.45 1.25 -12.43
CA PHE A 152 8.32 0.33 -12.18
C PHE A 152 8.77 -1.13 -12.16
N LEU A 153 9.68 -1.53 -13.06
CA LEU A 153 10.26 -2.86 -13.04
C LEU A 153 10.96 -3.16 -11.72
N ALA A 154 11.82 -2.25 -11.26
CA ALA A 154 12.53 -2.41 -9.99
C ALA A 154 11.56 -2.53 -8.80
N SER A 155 10.51 -1.71 -8.78
CA SER A 155 9.46 -1.77 -7.75
C SER A 155 8.70 -3.11 -7.80
N GLY A 156 8.37 -3.59 -9.01
CA GLY A 156 7.72 -4.89 -9.22
C GLY A 156 8.59 -6.06 -8.74
N VAL A 157 9.89 -6.04 -9.04
CA VAL A 157 10.85 -7.05 -8.56
C VAL A 157 11.00 -6.97 -7.04
N GLY A 158 11.10 -5.78 -6.46
CA GLY A 158 11.13 -5.60 -5.01
C GLY A 158 9.89 -6.19 -4.33
N MET A 159 8.69 -5.94 -4.89
CA MET A 159 7.45 -6.53 -4.39
C MET A 159 7.42 -8.05 -4.53
N LEU A 160 7.92 -8.60 -5.65
CA LEU A 160 8.06 -10.05 -5.86
C LEU A 160 8.93 -10.68 -4.76
N LEU A 161 10.11 -10.12 -4.53
CA LEU A 161 11.03 -10.62 -3.50
C LEU A 161 10.39 -10.53 -2.11
N GLY A 162 9.75 -9.41 -1.78
CA GLY A 162 9.00 -9.25 -0.53
C GLY A 162 7.90 -10.30 -0.35
N GLN A 163 7.13 -10.58 -1.41
CA GLN A 163 6.08 -11.60 -1.38
C GLN A 163 6.66 -13.03 -1.25
N LEU A 164 7.75 -13.33 -1.91
CA LEU A 164 8.43 -14.63 -1.77
C LEU A 164 8.91 -14.83 -0.33
N VAL A 165 9.59 -13.84 0.26
CA VAL A 165 10.05 -13.89 1.66
C VAL A 165 8.87 -14.01 2.61
N PHE A 166 7.82 -13.19 2.45
CA PHE A 166 6.64 -13.23 3.30
C PHE A 166 5.96 -14.60 3.24
N ASN A 167 5.62 -15.09 2.06
CA ASN A 167 4.85 -16.33 1.93
C ASN A 167 5.66 -17.59 2.34
N SER A 168 6.97 -17.62 2.05
CA SER A 168 7.83 -18.73 2.49
C SER A 168 8.04 -18.77 4.00
N SER A 169 8.12 -17.60 4.63
CA SER A 169 8.42 -17.45 6.05
C SER A 169 7.17 -17.46 6.93
N ALA A 170 6.02 -17.07 6.39
CA ALA A 170 4.79 -16.88 7.14
C ALA A 170 4.34 -18.11 7.92
N LYS A 171 4.41 -19.31 7.31
CA LYS A 171 4.03 -20.55 8.00
C LYS A 171 4.93 -20.85 9.20
N LYS A 172 6.24 -20.60 9.05
CA LYS A 172 7.23 -20.90 10.09
C LYS A 172 7.18 -19.94 11.27
N TYR A 173 7.02 -18.63 11.00
CA TYR A 173 7.16 -17.59 12.03
C TYR A 173 5.84 -17.05 12.55
N LEU A 174 4.77 -17.11 11.76
CA LEU A 174 3.45 -16.59 12.16
C LEU A 174 2.48 -17.70 12.64
N GLY A 175 2.75 -18.98 12.31
CA GLY A 175 1.84 -20.08 12.67
C GLY A 175 0.42 -19.79 12.18
N GLU A 176 -0.54 -19.67 13.11
CA GLU A 176 -1.97 -19.38 12.85
C GLU A 176 -2.30 -17.88 12.84
N ILE A 177 -1.37 -16.99 13.22
CA ILE A 177 -1.63 -15.55 13.33
C ILE A 177 -2.02 -14.98 11.96
N GLY A 178 -3.15 -14.30 11.90
CA GLY A 178 -3.68 -13.64 10.70
C GLY A 178 -4.19 -14.59 9.60
N LEU A 179 -4.24 -15.90 9.85
CA LEU A 179 -4.73 -16.88 8.86
C LEU A 179 -6.23 -16.86 8.70
N HIS A 180 -6.94 -16.67 9.82
CA HIS A 180 -8.40 -16.67 9.88
C HIS A 180 -8.95 -15.26 10.11
N PRO A 181 -10.15 -14.95 9.61
CA PRO A 181 -10.80 -13.67 9.88
C PRO A 181 -11.10 -13.50 11.38
N VAL A 182 -10.92 -12.31 11.90
CA VAL A 182 -11.15 -11.99 13.31
C VAL A 182 -12.63 -12.19 13.68
N ASN A 183 -13.53 -11.69 12.81
CA ASN A 183 -14.99 -11.80 13.00
C ASN A 183 -15.55 -13.18 12.63
N GLY A 184 -14.76 -14.05 12.01
CA GLY A 184 -15.16 -15.40 11.59
C GLY A 184 -15.12 -16.44 12.72
N LYS A 185 -14.48 -16.16 13.83
CA LYS A 185 -14.57 -16.97 15.05
C LYS A 185 -15.88 -16.63 15.76
N LYS A 186 -17.01 -17.16 15.28
CA LYS A 186 -18.13 -17.40 16.19
C LYS A 186 -17.57 -18.21 17.36
N LYS A 187 -17.68 -17.69 18.57
CA LYS A 187 -17.46 -18.48 19.77
C LYS A 187 -18.37 -19.71 19.62
N GLU A 188 -17.78 -20.89 19.43
CA GLU A 188 -18.52 -22.15 19.54
C GLU A 188 -19.13 -22.15 20.94
N GLY A 189 -20.44 -21.99 21.01
CA GLY A 189 -21.20 -21.94 22.27
C GLY A 189 -22.11 -20.73 22.46
N ALA A 190 -22.18 -19.77 21.56
CA ALA A 190 -23.15 -18.68 21.60
C ALA A 190 -24.28 -18.95 20.58
N ASP A 191 -25.24 -19.78 20.96
CA ASP A 191 -26.53 -19.90 20.27
C ASP A 191 -27.33 -18.61 20.53
N GLY A 192 -27.34 -17.71 19.55
CA GLY A 192 -28.21 -16.55 19.54
C GLY A 192 -27.72 -15.51 18.52
N PRO A 193 -28.63 -14.74 17.87
CA PRO A 193 -28.22 -13.59 17.07
C PRO A 193 -27.52 -12.61 18.03
N GLU A 194 -26.25 -12.27 17.71
CA GLU A 194 -25.51 -11.24 18.44
C GLU A 194 -26.24 -9.91 18.26
N ILE A 195 -27.12 -9.57 19.20
CA ILE A 195 -27.72 -8.24 19.28
C ILE A 195 -26.56 -7.32 19.61
N LYS A 196 -26.02 -6.60 18.62
CA LYS A 196 -25.03 -5.55 18.84
C LYS A 196 -25.63 -4.57 19.84
N ALA A 197 -25.14 -4.61 21.06
CA ALA A 197 -25.54 -3.65 22.07
C ALA A 197 -25.29 -2.24 21.55
N PRO A 198 -26.17 -1.27 21.79
CA PRO A 198 -25.92 0.11 21.38
C PRO A 198 -24.63 0.60 22.01
N LEU A 199 -23.84 1.34 21.22
CA LEU A 199 -22.56 1.91 21.66
C LEU A 199 -22.72 2.62 23.01
N THR A 200 -21.85 2.31 23.95
CA THR A 200 -21.76 2.99 25.24
C THR A 200 -21.40 4.47 25.04
N LYS A 201 -21.63 5.29 26.07
CA LYS A 201 -21.25 6.72 25.99
C LYS A 201 -19.76 6.88 25.73
N GLU A 202 -18.91 6.08 26.38
CA GLU A 202 -17.46 6.13 26.21
C GLU A 202 -17.04 5.75 24.77
N GLU A 203 -17.67 4.77 24.16
CA GLU A 203 -17.40 4.37 22.77
C GLU A 203 -17.82 5.46 21.79
N LYS A 204 -18.95 6.14 22.05
CA LYS A 204 -19.39 7.30 21.25
C LYS A 204 -18.42 8.46 21.36
N ASP A 205 -17.95 8.76 22.59
CA ASP A 205 -17.00 9.84 22.83
C ASP A 205 -15.65 9.54 22.15
N ARG A 206 -15.16 8.29 22.22
CA ARG A 206 -13.96 7.85 21.49
C ARG A 206 -14.12 7.99 19.98
N ASN A 207 -15.24 7.58 19.42
CA ASN A 207 -15.54 7.77 18.00
C ASN A 207 -15.56 9.25 17.61
N THR A 208 -16.15 10.12 18.43
CA THR A 208 -16.16 11.57 18.20
C THR A 208 -14.74 12.13 18.15
N VAL A 209 -13.88 11.75 19.09
CA VAL A 209 -12.47 12.15 19.10
C VAL A 209 -11.75 11.69 17.83
N ILE A 210 -11.99 10.46 17.36
CA ILE A 210 -11.41 9.94 16.12
C ILE A 210 -11.84 10.80 14.92
N PHE A 211 -13.13 11.16 14.81
CA PHE A 211 -13.62 12.01 13.71
C PHE A 211 -13.03 13.43 13.76
N VAL A 212 -12.86 14.00 14.96
CA VAL A 212 -12.20 15.30 15.13
C VAL A 212 -10.74 15.23 14.65
N PHE A 213 -9.98 14.23 15.10
CA PHE A 213 -8.61 14.04 14.62
C PHE A 213 -8.54 13.81 13.11
N PHE A 214 -9.48 13.05 12.56
CA PHE A 214 -9.56 12.83 11.12
C PHE A 214 -9.74 14.14 10.34
N ALA A 215 -10.64 15.02 10.80
CA ALA A 215 -10.84 16.33 10.19
C ALA A 215 -9.53 17.18 10.25
N PHE A 216 -8.88 17.25 11.41
CA PHE A 216 -7.59 17.95 11.52
C PHE A 216 -6.50 17.35 10.65
N ALA A 217 -6.45 16.02 10.51
CA ALA A 217 -5.49 15.35 9.64
C ALA A 217 -5.67 15.75 8.17
N ILE A 218 -6.90 15.90 7.69
CA ILE A 218 -7.18 16.38 6.33
C ILE A 218 -6.54 17.76 6.11
N PHE A 219 -6.77 18.71 7.02
CA PHE A 219 -6.21 20.06 6.91
C PHE A 219 -4.68 20.07 7.02
N PHE A 220 -4.12 19.26 7.91
CA PHE A 220 -2.68 19.12 8.05
C PHE A 220 -2.03 18.63 6.75
N TRP A 221 -2.54 17.52 6.19
CA TRP A 221 -1.98 16.96 4.96
C TRP A 221 -2.22 17.84 3.75
N ALA A 222 -3.38 18.51 3.66
CA ALA A 222 -3.64 19.47 2.59
C ALA A 222 -2.65 20.65 2.60
N GLY A 223 -2.19 21.07 3.79
CA GLY A 223 -1.16 22.11 3.91
C GLY A 223 0.27 21.60 3.73
N PHE A 224 0.52 20.33 4.08
CA PHE A 224 1.87 19.73 4.00
C PHE A 224 2.27 19.34 2.58
N GLU A 225 1.32 18.91 1.74
CA GLU A 225 1.53 18.48 0.35
C GLU A 225 1.65 19.65 -0.64
N GLN A 226 1.45 20.91 -0.21
CA GLN A 226 1.61 22.10 -1.06
C GLN A 226 3.02 22.70 -0.96
#